data_71dc112f2125452322553ce94db829ec
#
_entry.id   71dc112f2125452322553ce94db829ec
#
_cell.length_a   1.000
_cell.length_b   1.000
_cell.length_c   1.000
_cell.angle_alpha   90.00
_cell.angle_beta   90.00
_cell.angle_gamma   90.00
#
_symmetry.space_group_name_H-M   'P 1'
#
loop_
_entity.id
_entity.type
_entity.pdbx_description
1 polymer ?
#
loop_
_entity_poly.entity_id
_entity_poly.type
_entity_poly.pdbx_seq_one_letter_code
_entity_poly.pdbx_strand_id
1 'polypeptide(L)'
;MSIRMFVAAASALALFATPLAAAEYLGGAVQSTDIGGQMVLTDADGMTLYIFDKDEPGVTSCYDKCAVNWPPLMAEEGATDEGEFTLVDRTDGGQMWAYKGWPLYYWKDDTKPGDITGDGVGGVWHLAVE
;
A
#
# COMPACT_ATOMS: atom_id res chain seq x y z
N MET A 1 13.94 48.13 -41.08
CA MET A 1 12.90 47.41 -40.40
C MET A 1 13.48 46.06 -39.97
N SER A 2 13.74 45.90 -38.69
CA SER A 2 14.21 44.63 -38.16
C SER A 2 13.00 43.75 -37.79
N ILE A 3 12.89 42.63 -38.46
CA ILE A 3 11.90 41.63 -38.13
C ILE A 3 12.44 40.85 -36.95
N ARG A 4 11.83 41.05 -35.78
CA ARG A 4 12.13 40.21 -34.63
C ARG A 4 11.36 38.89 -34.75
N MET A 5 12.06 37.82 -35.11
CA MET A 5 11.49 36.49 -35.00
C MET A 5 11.58 36.09 -33.53
N PHE A 6 10.41 35.97 -32.94
CA PHE A 6 10.32 35.27 -31.64
C PHE A 6 10.28 33.77 -31.92
N VAL A 7 11.38 33.10 -31.63
CA VAL A 7 11.38 31.66 -31.57
C VAL A 7 10.78 31.30 -30.22
N ALA A 8 9.52 30.92 -30.22
CA ALA A 8 8.94 30.28 -29.06
C ALA A 8 9.60 28.93 -28.91
N ALA A 9 10.52 28.79 -27.98
CA ALA A 9 11.01 27.49 -27.57
C ALA A 9 9.87 26.77 -26.85
N ALA A 10 9.20 25.85 -27.57
CA ALA A 10 8.31 24.89 -26.93
C ALA A 10 9.19 23.93 -26.14
N SER A 11 9.32 24.13 -24.83
CA SER A 11 9.89 23.14 -23.97
C SER A 11 8.91 21.98 -23.90
N ALA A 12 9.25 20.90 -24.57
CA ALA A 12 8.54 19.64 -24.42
C ALA A 12 8.81 19.13 -23.01
N LEU A 13 7.87 19.34 -22.11
CA LEU A 13 7.84 18.63 -20.83
C LEU A 13 7.57 17.17 -21.12
N ALA A 14 8.62 16.36 -21.04
CA ALA A 14 8.46 14.92 -21.04
C ALA A 14 7.72 14.55 -19.74
N LEU A 15 6.43 14.31 -19.85
CA LEU A 15 5.65 13.75 -18.78
C LEU A 15 6.05 12.28 -18.64
N PHE A 16 6.97 12.01 -17.73
CA PHE A 16 7.17 10.64 -17.26
C PHE A 16 5.94 10.30 -16.42
N ALA A 17 5.11 9.38 -16.96
CA ALA A 17 4.05 8.80 -16.18
C ALA A 17 4.67 7.86 -15.15
N THR A 18 5.23 8.41 -14.06
CA THR A 18 5.42 7.63 -12.84
C THR A 18 4.05 7.41 -12.22
N PRO A 19 3.71 6.19 -11.74
CA PRO A 19 2.52 6.01 -10.94
C PRO A 19 2.68 6.89 -9.70
N LEU A 20 2.05 8.06 -9.72
CA LEU A 20 2.01 8.94 -8.57
C LEU A 20 1.07 8.30 -7.55
N ALA A 21 1.54 8.16 -6.32
CA ALA A 21 0.66 7.87 -5.21
C ALA A 21 -0.42 8.95 -5.16
N ALA A 22 -1.69 8.56 -5.21
CA ALA A 22 -2.80 9.51 -5.17
C ALA A 22 -2.96 10.12 -3.78
N ALA A 23 -2.58 9.40 -2.72
CA ALA A 23 -2.58 9.86 -1.34
C ALA A 23 -1.48 9.19 -0.54
N GLU A 24 -1.04 9.86 0.51
CA GLU A 24 -0.08 9.33 1.49
C GLU A 24 -0.73 9.30 2.87
N TYR A 25 -0.44 8.26 3.62
CA TYR A 25 -0.90 8.03 4.98
C TYR A 25 0.27 7.66 5.88
N LEU A 26 0.14 7.85 7.17
CA LEU A 26 1.15 7.45 8.16
C LEU A 26 2.55 8.04 7.84
N GLY A 27 2.58 9.32 7.43
CA GLY A 27 3.84 9.98 7.09
C GLY A 27 4.54 9.40 5.85
N GLY A 28 3.80 8.74 4.96
CA GLY A 28 4.34 8.10 3.76
C GLY A 28 4.59 6.60 3.90
N ALA A 29 4.38 6.02 5.09
CA ALA A 29 4.55 4.57 5.29
C ALA A 29 3.51 3.76 4.52
N VAL A 30 2.35 4.36 4.24
CA VAL A 30 1.30 3.79 3.38
C VAL A 30 0.92 4.84 2.34
N GLN A 31 0.68 4.39 1.13
CA GLN A 31 0.25 5.22 0.01
C GLN A 31 -0.91 4.54 -0.70
N SER A 32 -1.71 5.31 -1.43
CA SER A 32 -2.63 4.74 -2.41
C SER A 32 -2.03 4.88 -3.80
N THR A 33 -2.06 3.80 -4.56
CA THR A 33 -1.47 3.73 -5.90
C THR A 33 -2.51 3.19 -6.88
N ASP A 34 -2.67 3.84 -8.01
CA ASP A 34 -3.56 3.33 -9.07
C ASP A 34 -2.91 2.11 -9.73
N ILE A 35 -3.54 0.96 -9.53
CA ILE A 35 -3.12 -0.30 -10.15
C ILE A 35 -4.34 -0.90 -10.87
N GLY A 36 -4.29 -0.88 -12.19
CA GLY A 36 -5.39 -1.42 -13.00
C GLY A 36 -6.73 -0.70 -12.81
N GLY A 37 -6.70 0.58 -12.46
CA GLY A 37 -7.91 1.39 -12.23
C GLY A 37 -8.43 1.34 -10.79
N GLN A 38 -7.79 0.63 -9.90
CA GLN A 38 -8.12 0.58 -8.47
C GLN A 38 -7.07 1.33 -7.65
N MET A 39 -7.52 2.05 -6.65
CA MET A 39 -6.64 2.72 -5.69
C MET A 39 -6.23 1.71 -4.61
N VAL A 40 -5.10 1.06 -4.82
CA VAL A 40 -4.57 0.02 -3.96
C VAL A 40 -3.66 0.62 -2.90
N LEU A 41 -3.79 0.18 -1.66
CA LEU A 41 -2.85 0.55 -0.61
C LEU A 41 -1.53 -0.16 -0.84
N THR A 42 -0.46 0.62 -0.79
CA THR A 42 0.93 0.15 -0.92
C THR A 42 1.76 0.72 0.22
N ASP A 43 2.91 0.12 0.49
CA ASP A 43 3.85 0.70 1.44
C ASP A 43 4.69 1.82 0.79
N ALA A 44 5.65 2.37 1.54
CA ALA A 44 6.52 3.45 1.07
C ALA A 44 7.35 3.06 -0.15
N ASP A 45 7.63 1.78 -0.34
CA ASP A 45 8.39 1.25 -1.47
C ASP A 45 7.48 0.83 -2.64
N GLY A 46 6.18 1.03 -2.52
CA GLY A 46 5.21 0.67 -3.55
C GLY A 46 4.77 -0.79 -3.52
N MET A 47 5.12 -1.53 -2.48
CA MET A 47 4.70 -2.93 -2.32
C MET A 47 3.24 -3.02 -1.91
N THR A 48 2.49 -3.86 -2.59
CA THR A 48 1.04 -4.03 -2.42
C THR A 48 0.69 -4.59 -1.05
N LEU A 49 -0.37 -4.03 -0.47
CA LEU A 49 -0.95 -4.48 0.78
C LEU A 49 -2.25 -5.25 0.54
N TYR A 50 -2.49 -6.24 1.39
CA TYR A 50 -3.61 -7.18 1.28
C TYR A 50 -4.40 -7.25 2.57
N ILE A 51 -5.65 -7.69 2.45
CA ILE A 51 -6.54 -8.02 3.57
C ILE A 51 -6.95 -9.48 3.51
N PHE A 52 -7.32 -10.03 4.66
CA PHE A 52 -7.66 -11.44 4.85
C PHE A 52 -9.11 -11.60 5.32
N ASP A 53 -9.91 -12.34 4.57
CA ASP A 53 -11.35 -12.51 4.86
C ASP A 53 -11.64 -13.16 6.22
N LYS A 54 -10.69 -13.94 6.74
CA LYS A 54 -10.84 -14.63 8.03
C LYS A 54 -10.49 -13.77 9.24
N ASP A 55 -9.99 -12.56 9.01
CA ASP A 55 -9.77 -11.60 10.08
C ASP A 55 -11.09 -10.96 10.50
N GLU A 56 -11.16 -10.58 11.76
CA GLU A 56 -12.23 -9.75 12.30
C GLU A 56 -11.73 -8.29 12.43
N PRO A 57 -12.65 -7.31 12.53
CA PRO A 57 -12.24 -5.92 12.72
C PRO A 57 -11.30 -5.76 13.92
N GLY A 58 -10.09 -5.24 13.65
CA GLY A 58 -9.08 -5.02 14.67
C GLY A 58 -8.42 -6.28 15.23
N VAL A 59 -8.66 -7.46 14.64
CA VAL A 59 -8.13 -8.74 15.11
C VAL A 59 -7.52 -9.50 13.96
N THR A 60 -6.22 -9.84 14.09
CA THR A 60 -5.52 -10.68 13.14
C THR A 60 -5.65 -12.15 13.52
N SER A 61 -5.85 -13.03 12.55
CA SER A 61 -5.83 -14.48 12.71
C SER A 61 -4.68 -15.15 11.95
N CYS A 62 -3.81 -14.35 11.33
CA CYS A 62 -2.70 -14.85 10.51
C CYS A 62 -1.41 -14.89 11.33
N TYR A 63 -1.02 -16.08 11.75
CA TYR A 63 0.17 -16.38 12.57
C TYR A 63 0.96 -17.54 11.99
N ASP A 64 2.16 -17.78 12.50
CA ASP A 64 3.02 -18.90 12.14
C ASP A 64 3.26 -18.98 10.63
N LYS A 65 2.93 -20.07 9.98
CA LYS A 65 3.10 -20.26 8.53
C LYS A 65 2.35 -19.22 7.71
N CYS A 66 1.16 -18.84 8.16
CA CYS A 66 0.40 -17.77 7.51
C CYS A 66 1.20 -16.47 7.50
N ALA A 67 1.80 -16.08 8.61
CA ALA A 67 2.58 -14.85 8.71
C ALA A 67 3.92 -14.91 7.95
N VAL A 68 4.45 -16.10 7.67
CA VAL A 68 5.60 -16.28 6.79
C VAL A 68 5.22 -16.01 5.33
N ASN A 69 4.06 -16.50 4.91
CA ASN A 69 3.56 -16.28 3.55
C ASN A 69 2.96 -14.89 3.37
N TRP A 70 2.33 -14.38 4.42
CA TRP A 70 1.67 -13.08 4.45
C TRP A 70 2.21 -12.24 5.60
N PRO A 71 3.40 -11.66 5.45
CA PRO A 71 3.99 -10.84 6.51
C PRO A 71 3.09 -9.65 6.86
N PRO A 72 2.86 -9.40 8.16
CA PRO A 72 2.08 -8.25 8.56
C PRO A 72 2.81 -6.94 8.30
N LEU A 73 2.06 -5.89 8.01
CA LEU A 73 2.60 -4.53 7.99
C LEU A 73 2.79 -4.06 9.43
N MET A 74 4.01 -4.18 9.92
CA MET A 74 4.33 -3.84 11.31
C MET A 74 4.38 -2.33 11.52
N ALA A 75 3.84 -1.90 12.66
CA ALA A 75 3.98 -0.53 13.13
C ALA A 75 5.28 -0.37 13.92
N GLU A 76 5.82 0.85 13.89
CA GLU A 76 6.96 1.20 14.72
C GLU A 76 6.56 1.23 16.19
N GLU A 77 7.50 0.94 17.09
CA GLU A 77 7.29 1.08 18.52
C GLU A 77 6.92 2.53 18.85
N GLY A 78 5.87 2.70 19.64
CA GLY A 78 5.37 4.03 20.02
C GLY A 78 4.39 4.66 19.02
N ALA A 79 4.06 3.97 17.92
CA ALA A 79 3.04 4.44 16.99
C ALA A 79 1.67 4.56 17.66
N THR A 80 0.85 5.47 17.15
CA THR A 80 -0.52 5.70 17.61
C THR A 80 -1.49 5.63 16.45
N ASP A 81 -2.75 5.33 16.72
CA ASP A 81 -3.80 5.34 15.71
C ASP A 81 -3.84 6.68 14.96
N GLU A 82 -4.11 6.65 13.67
CA GLU A 82 -4.16 7.84 12.82
C GLU A 82 -5.25 7.68 11.75
N GLY A 83 -6.32 8.47 11.88
CA GLY A 83 -7.44 8.45 10.94
C GLY A 83 -8.08 7.05 10.82
N GLU A 84 -8.13 6.53 9.60
CA GLU A 84 -8.66 5.20 9.31
C GLU A 84 -7.67 4.06 9.62
N PHE A 85 -6.45 4.42 10.06
CA PHE A 85 -5.41 3.45 10.40
C PHE A 85 -5.35 3.27 11.91
N THR A 86 -5.49 2.02 12.34
CA THR A 86 -5.47 1.63 13.74
C THR A 86 -4.43 0.56 14.00
N LEU A 87 -3.95 0.50 15.25
CA LEU A 87 -3.00 -0.50 15.69
C LEU A 87 -3.72 -1.77 16.12
N VAL A 88 -3.17 -2.89 15.74
CA VAL A 88 -3.65 -4.23 16.10
C VAL A 88 -2.54 -4.95 16.84
N ASP A 89 -2.83 -5.40 18.06
CA ASP A 89 -1.88 -6.19 18.84
C ASP A 89 -1.73 -7.59 18.24
N ARG A 90 -0.50 -8.03 18.13
CA ARG A 90 -0.17 -9.39 17.73
C ARG A 90 0.24 -10.21 18.95
N THR A 91 -0.26 -11.42 19.04
CA THR A 91 0.09 -12.32 20.15
C THR A 91 1.54 -12.84 20.07
N ASP A 92 2.17 -12.75 18.89
CA ASP A 92 3.57 -13.14 18.66
C ASP A 92 4.56 -11.99 18.82
N GLY A 93 4.09 -10.81 19.21
CA GLY A 93 4.91 -9.62 19.51
C GLY A 93 4.64 -8.46 18.56
N GLY A 94 4.69 -7.25 19.11
CA GLY A 94 4.51 -6.03 18.36
C GLY A 94 3.08 -5.73 17.95
N GLN A 95 2.95 -4.68 17.15
CA GLN A 95 1.68 -4.21 16.63
C GLN A 95 1.76 -4.09 15.12
N MET A 96 0.67 -4.39 14.43
CA MET A 96 0.52 -4.22 13.00
C MET A 96 -0.52 -3.16 12.70
N TRP A 97 -0.47 -2.62 11.49
CA TRP A 97 -1.47 -1.66 11.02
C TRP A 97 -2.70 -2.37 10.47
N ALA A 98 -3.86 -1.77 10.72
CA ALA A 98 -5.11 -2.08 10.06
C ALA A 98 -5.66 -0.84 9.38
N TYR A 99 -6.38 -1.02 8.28
CA TYR A 99 -7.12 0.02 7.58
C TYR A 99 -8.61 -0.26 7.65
N LYS A 100 -9.38 0.68 8.18
CA LYS A 100 -10.83 0.51 8.42
C LYS A 100 -11.16 -0.79 9.18
N GLY A 101 -10.29 -1.15 10.11
CA GLY A 101 -10.41 -2.37 10.90
C GLY A 101 -9.79 -3.61 10.27
N TRP A 102 -9.40 -3.57 9.00
CA TRP A 102 -8.78 -4.71 8.32
C TRP A 102 -7.27 -4.72 8.53
N PRO A 103 -6.70 -5.73 9.23
CA PRO A 103 -5.26 -5.91 9.31
C PRO A 103 -4.62 -5.99 7.93
N LEU A 104 -3.45 -5.38 7.77
CA LEU A 104 -2.76 -5.24 6.48
C LEU A 104 -1.55 -6.17 6.40
N TYR A 105 -1.39 -6.82 5.24
CA TYR A 105 -0.35 -7.82 5.01
C TYR A 105 0.35 -7.59 3.68
N TYR A 106 1.58 -8.10 3.60
CA TYR A 106 2.30 -8.32 2.34
C TYR A 106 2.04 -9.74 1.82
N TRP A 107 2.35 -9.95 0.56
CA TRP A 107 2.43 -11.29 -0.04
C TRP A 107 3.87 -11.61 -0.41
N LYS A 108 4.38 -12.76 0.03
CA LYS A 108 5.78 -13.15 -0.12
C LYS A 108 6.26 -13.26 -1.57
N ASP A 109 5.37 -13.54 -2.50
CA ASP A 109 5.71 -13.75 -3.92
C ASP A 109 5.62 -12.47 -4.75
N ASP A 110 5.19 -11.36 -4.18
CA ASP A 110 5.33 -10.06 -4.82
C ASP A 110 6.80 -9.63 -4.75
N THR A 111 7.43 -9.39 -5.89
CA THR A 111 8.87 -9.15 -5.98
C THR A 111 9.23 -7.72 -6.35
N LYS A 112 8.27 -6.92 -6.82
CA LYS A 112 8.49 -5.54 -7.23
C LYS A 112 7.25 -4.68 -7.00
N PRO A 113 7.42 -3.36 -6.92
CA PRO A 113 6.29 -2.44 -6.84
C PRO A 113 5.27 -2.67 -7.95
N GLY A 114 4.00 -2.67 -7.60
CA GLY A 114 2.90 -2.90 -8.54
C GLY A 114 2.52 -4.36 -8.74
N ASP A 115 3.28 -5.31 -8.21
CA ASP A 115 2.86 -6.71 -8.23
C ASP A 115 1.60 -6.91 -7.38
N ILE A 116 0.68 -7.70 -7.89
CA ILE A 116 -0.58 -8.06 -7.21
C ILE A 116 -0.83 -9.57 -7.29
N THR A 117 0.23 -10.37 -7.19
CA THR A 117 0.14 -11.82 -7.36
C THR A 117 -0.59 -12.53 -6.23
N GLY A 118 -0.81 -11.82 -5.12
CA GLY A 118 -1.55 -12.34 -3.97
C GLY A 118 -3.07 -12.14 -4.05
N ASP A 119 -3.56 -11.34 -5.00
CA ASP A 119 -4.98 -11.06 -5.10
C ASP A 119 -5.77 -12.30 -5.50
N GLY A 120 -6.74 -12.69 -4.67
CA GLY A 120 -7.58 -13.86 -4.89
C GLY A 120 -7.00 -15.19 -4.44
N VAL A 121 -5.81 -15.20 -3.83
CA VAL A 121 -5.20 -16.45 -3.34
C VAL A 121 -6.12 -17.15 -2.34
N GLY A 122 -6.40 -18.42 -2.60
CA GLY A 122 -7.31 -19.21 -1.79
C GLY A 122 -8.75 -18.70 -1.71
N GLY A 123 -9.09 -17.68 -2.47
CA GLY A 123 -10.40 -17.01 -2.43
C GLY A 123 -10.63 -16.18 -1.17
N VAL A 124 -9.63 -16.03 -0.30
CA VAL A 124 -9.74 -15.34 1.00
C VAL A 124 -8.79 -14.15 1.17
N TRP A 125 -7.87 -13.96 0.24
CA TRP A 125 -6.95 -12.83 0.22
C TRP A 125 -7.31 -11.85 -0.89
N HIS A 126 -7.34 -10.57 -0.56
CA HIS A 126 -7.75 -9.51 -1.48
C HIS A 126 -6.83 -8.31 -1.37
N LEU A 127 -6.77 -7.51 -2.44
CA LEU A 127 -6.11 -6.21 -2.38
C LEU A 127 -6.75 -5.34 -1.29
N ALA A 128 -5.92 -4.65 -0.51
CA ALA A 128 -6.40 -3.56 0.32
C ALA A 128 -6.63 -2.35 -0.57
N VAL A 129 -7.87 -1.91 -0.70
CA VAL A 129 -8.24 -0.76 -1.54
C VAL A 129 -8.74 0.39 -0.67
N GLU A 130 -8.48 1.61 -1.15
CA GLU A 130 -8.90 2.86 -0.49
C GLU A 130 -10.42 3.01 -0.45
#